data_2ffee454c621b55a6d7d131c6d64749c
#
_entry.id   2ffee454c621b55a6d7d131c6d64749c
#
_cell.length_a   1.000
_cell.length_b   1.000
_cell.length_c   1.000
_cell.angle_alpha   90.00
_cell.angle_beta   90.00
_cell.angle_gamma   90.00
#
_symmetry.space_group_name_H-M   'P 1'
#
loop_
_entity.id
_entity.type
_entity.pdbx_description
1 polymer ?
#
loop_
_entity_poly.entity_id
_entity_poly.type
_entity_poly.pdbx_seq_one_letter_code
_entity_poly.pdbx_strand_id
1 'polypeptide(L)'
;MYGFALGYRYTGKREYLDAAKRAAHYFMANAAQTGFVSLLDFRAPAQPVYWDTSATACAACGLLEIADAVDESEKMLYRNSAEKMLEALEEKHCCWNIEKDGILQNGSVAYDKQVHVPLIYGDYFLVEGILRLMGKGFMIW
;
A
#
# COMPACT_ATOMS: atom_id res chain seq x y z
N MET A 1 -5.50 3.58 6.97
CA MET A 1 -4.09 3.73 7.41
C MET A 1 -3.49 5.02 6.89
N TYR A 2 -3.28 5.20 5.57
CA TYR A 2 -2.63 6.37 5.00
C TYR A 2 -3.30 7.70 5.40
N GLY A 3 -4.62 7.84 5.25
CA GLY A 3 -5.33 9.06 5.66
C GLY A 3 -5.19 9.42 7.14
N PHE A 4 -5.06 8.44 8.03
CA PHE A 4 -4.75 8.70 9.45
C PHE A 4 -3.32 9.20 9.64
N ALA A 5 -2.35 8.65 8.92
CA ALA A 5 -0.96 9.12 8.98
C ALA A 5 -0.85 10.58 8.49
N LEU A 6 -1.53 10.93 7.39
CA LEU A 6 -1.66 12.31 6.93
C LEU A 6 -2.38 13.20 7.95
N GLY A 7 -3.45 12.70 8.58
CA GLY A 7 -4.14 13.40 9.66
C GLY A 7 -3.20 13.78 10.80
N TYR A 8 -2.28 12.88 11.17
CA TYR A 8 -1.24 13.20 12.14
C TYR A 8 -0.26 14.28 11.62
N ARG A 9 0.23 14.12 10.39
CA ARG A 9 1.15 15.11 9.77
C ARG A 9 0.62 16.54 9.85
N TYR A 10 -0.66 16.72 9.51
CA TYR A 10 -1.25 18.07 9.42
C TYR A 10 -1.82 18.61 10.74
N THR A 11 -2.12 17.74 11.71
CA THR A 11 -2.75 18.16 12.96
C THR A 11 -1.88 18.03 14.21
N GLY A 12 -0.83 17.19 14.13
CA GLY A 12 -0.01 16.81 15.28
C GLY A 12 -0.73 15.97 16.33
N LYS A 13 -1.99 15.58 16.08
CA LYS A 13 -2.80 14.83 17.05
C LYS A 13 -2.40 13.37 17.09
N ARG A 14 -1.86 12.93 18.23
CA ARG A 14 -1.28 11.59 18.44
C ARG A 14 -2.27 10.46 18.18
N GLU A 15 -3.55 10.67 18.46
CA GLU A 15 -4.60 9.66 18.21
C GLU A 15 -4.67 9.22 16.75
N TYR A 16 -4.34 10.09 15.79
CA TYR A 16 -4.28 9.73 14.38
C TYR A 16 -3.10 8.81 14.07
N LEU A 17 -1.92 9.08 14.62
CA LEU A 17 -0.77 8.21 14.44
C LEU A 17 -1.02 6.83 15.08
N ASP A 18 -1.61 6.79 16.26
CA ASP A 18 -1.94 5.54 16.94
C ASP A 18 -2.98 4.73 16.15
N ALA A 19 -3.97 5.38 15.54
CA ALA A 19 -4.93 4.72 14.65
C ALA A 19 -4.26 4.21 13.37
N ALA A 20 -3.36 5.00 12.78
CA ALA A 20 -2.57 4.60 11.62
C ALA A 20 -1.72 3.36 11.91
N LYS A 21 -1.00 3.34 13.03
CA LYS A 21 -0.16 2.21 13.49
C LYS A 21 -0.98 0.94 13.70
N ARG A 22 -2.13 1.01 14.37
CA ARG A 22 -3.02 -0.16 14.56
C ARG A 22 -3.47 -0.75 13.22
N ALA A 23 -3.91 0.10 12.28
CA ALA A 23 -4.30 -0.34 10.96
C ALA A 23 -3.12 -0.91 10.16
N ALA A 24 -1.93 -0.32 10.30
CA ALA A 24 -0.69 -0.79 9.68
C ALA A 24 -0.29 -2.18 10.17
N HIS A 25 -0.30 -2.42 11.48
CA HIS A 25 0.06 -3.73 12.04
C HIS A 25 -0.90 -4.83 11.58
N TYR A 26 -2.20 -4.55 11.54
CA TYR A 26 -3.18 -5.49 11.00
C TYR A 26 -2.91 -5.79 9.51
N PHE A 27 -2.67 -4.76 8.70
CA PHE A 27 -2.42 -4.90 7.27
C PHE A 27 -1.12 -5.68 7.01
N MET A 28 -0.03 -5.30 7.65
CA MET A 28 1.27 -5.98 7.51
C MET A 28 1.20 -7.46 7.87
N ALA A 29 0.54 -7.79 9.01
CA ALA A 29 0.41 -9.17 9.46
C ALA A 29 -0.37 -10.04 8.46
N ASN A 30 -1.41 -9.51 7.83
CA ASN A 30 -2.19 -10.23 6.83
C ASN A 30 -1.47 -10.30 5.49
N ALA A 31 -0.91 -9.20 4.99
CA ALA A 31 -0.19 -9.17 3.72
C ALA A 31 1.05 -10.08 3.72
N ALA A 32 1.72 -10.24 4.86
CA ALA A 32 2.84 -11.17 5.00
C ALA A 32 2.46 -12.63 4.68
N GLN A 33 1.20 -13.02 4.93
CA GLN A 33 0.70 -14.37 4.64
C GLN A 33 0.42 -14.59 3.14
N THR A 34 0.33 -13.53 2.36
CA THR A 34 0.01 -13.54 0.93
C THR A 34 1.14 -12.98 0.07
N GLY A 35 2.39 -13.09 0.54
CA GLY A 35 3.57 -12.64 -0.18
C GLY A 35 3.67 -11.13 -0.34
N PHE A 36 3.19 -10.39 0.64
CA PHE A 36 3.17 -8.92 0.73
C PHE A 36 2.24 -8.21 -0.26
N VAL A 37 1.33 -8.93 -0.90
CA VAL A 37 0.26 -8.36 -1.74
C VAL A 37 -1.09 -8.56 -1.06
N SER A 38 -1.88 -7.50 -0.95
CA SER A 38 -3.19 -7.54 -0.30
C SER A 38 -4.19 -8.37 -1.09
N LEU A 39 -5.01 -9.10 -0.36
CA LEU A 39 -6.28 -9.57 -0.88
C LEU A 39 -7.32 -8.46 -0.81
N LEU A 40 -8.37 -8.59 -1.63
CA LEU A 40 -9.54 -7.69 -1.60
C LEU A 40 -10.19 -7.67 -0.20
N ASP A 41 -10.20 -8.81 0.48
CA ASP A 41 -10.61 -8.94 1.88
C ASP A 41 -9.75 -10.02 2.56
N PHE A 42 -9.04 -9.65 3.61
CA PHE A 42 -8.22 -10.58 4.40
C PHE A 42 -9.03 -11.64 5.16
N ARG A 43 -10.34 -11.51 5.23
CA ARG A 43 -11.25 -12.45 5.87
C ARG A 43 -12.01 -13.34 4.89
N ALA A 44 -11.73 -13.18 3.59
CA ALA A 44 -12.32 -14.02 2.56
C ALA A 44 -11.83 -15.47 2.66
N PRO A 45 -12.58 -16.43 2.10
CA PRO A 45 -12.09 -17.78 1.86
C PRO A 45 -10.78 -17.75 1.04
N ALA A 46 -9.93 -18.75 1.26
CA ALA A 46 -8.64 -18.86 0.56
C ALA A 46 -8.78 -19.04 -0.96
N GLN A 47 -9.94 -19.42 -1.43
CA GLN A 47 -10.25 -19.62 -2.86
C GLN A 47 -11.68 -19.13 -3.16
N PRO A 48 -11.90 -18.48 -4.32
CA PRO A 48 -10.89 -18.00 -5.27
C PRO A 48 -10.07 -16.85 -4.69
N VAL A 49 -8.83 -16.67 -5.15
CA VAL A 49 -7.96 -15.56 -4.72
C VAL A 49 -8.36 -14.29 -5.46
N TYR A 50 -8.69 -13.25 -4.73
CA TYR A 50 -8.95 -11.91 -5.25
C TYR A 50 -7.90 -10.93 -4.72
N TRP A 51 -6.96 -10.56 -5.59
CA TRP A 51 -5.94 -9.56 -5.27
C TRP A 51 -6.51 -8.14 -5.28
N ASP A 52 -5.97 -7.29 -4.42
CA ASP A 52 -6.10 -5.84 -4.54
C ASP A 52 -4.73 -5.17 -4.42
N THR A 53 -4.07 -5.07 -5.55
CA THR A 53 -2.75 -4.44 -5.67
C THR A 53 -2.79 -2.95 -5.38
N SER A 54 -3.92 -2.30 -5.67
CA SER A 54 -4.11 -0.87 -5.38
C SER A 54 -4.13 -0.59 -3.87
N ALA A 55 -4.76 -1.48 -3.08
CA ALA A 55 -4.69 -1.40 -1.62
C ALA A 55 -3.27 -1.59 -1.09
N THR A 56 -2.49 -2.49 -1.72
CA THR A 56 -1.08 -2.71 -1.37
C THR A 56 -0.23 -1.46 -1.64
N ALA A 57 -0.37 -0.85 -2.82
CA ALA A 57 0.36 0.36 -3.17
C ALA A 57 0.02 1.54 -2.24
N CYS A 58 -1.27 1.76 -1.97
CA CYS A 58 -1.74 2.76 -1.01
C CYS A 58 -1.23 2.47 0.41
N ALA A 59 -1.20 1.20 0.82
CA ALA A 59 -0.68 0.79 2.12
C ALA A 59 0.82 1.09 2.24
N ALA A 60 1.61 0.81 1.21
CA ALA A 60 3.03 1.13 1.19
C ALA A 60 3.28 2.64 1.38
N CYS A 61 2.53 3.50 0.70
CA CYS A 61 2.59 4.95 0.92
C CYS A 61 2.27 5.32 2.39
N GLY A 62 1.23 4.71 2.95
CA GLY A 62 0.85 4.93 4.35
C GLY A 62 1.90 4.44 5.35
N LEU A 63 2.59 3.33 5.07
CA LEU A 63 3.69 2.82 5.89
C LEU A 63 4.90 3.77 5.84
N LEU A 64 5.24 4.30 4.67
CA LEU A 64 6.30 5.30 4.54
C LEU A 64 5.96 6.58 5.31
N GLU A 65 4.69 7.00 5.28
CA GLU A 65 4.22 8.16 6.07
C GLU A 65 4.36 7.92 7.58
N ILE A 66 4.03 6.71 8.05
CA ILE A 66 4.22 6.33 9.45
C ILE A 66 5.71 6.29 9.80
N ALA A 67 6.55 5.74 8.91
CA ALA A 67 8.00 5.69 9.11
C ALA A 67 8.63 7.07 9.31
N ASP A 68 8.11 8.09 8.61
CA ASP A 68 8.56 9.48 8.78
C ASP A 68 8.06 10.14 10.08
N ALA A 69 7.04 9.56 10.72
CA ALA A 69 6.35 10.11 11.88
C ALA A 69 6.70 9.44 13.22
N VAL A 70 7.39 8.30 13.20
CA VAL A 70 7.77 7.53 14.39
C VAL A 70 9.24 7.71 14.74
N ASP A 71 9.61 7.27 15.95
CA ASP A 71 11.00 7.27 16.40
C ASP A 71 11.87 6.29 15.58
N GLU A 72 13.16 6.52 15.53
CA GLU A 72 14.12 5.69 14.77
C GLU A 72 14.05 4.19 15.14
N SER A 73 13.69 3.86 16.38
CA SER A 73 13.52 2.47 16.84
C SER A 73 12.38 1.71 16.13
N GLU A 74 11.37 2.42 15.66
CA GLU A 74 10.21 1.83 14.97
C GLU A 74 10.28 2.02 13.45
N LYS A 75 11.03 2.99 12.96
CA LYS A 75 11.05 3.44 11.57
C LYS A 75 11.29 2.32 10.57
N MET A 76 12.28 1.47 10.86
CA MET A 76 12.66 0.38 9.95
C MET A 76 11.58 -0.69 9.80
N LEU A 77 10.72 -0.90 10.82
CA LEU A 77 9.59 -1.82 10.71
C LEU A 77 8.65 -1.42 9.56
N TYR A 78 8.27 -0.14 9.54
CA TYR A 78 7.34 0.37 8.54
C TYR A 78 7.99 0.52 7.17
N ARG A 79 9.21 1.07 7.12
CA ARG A 79 9.95 1.26 5.87
C ARG A 79 10.21 -0.06 5.15
N ASN A 80 10.77 -1.06 5.82
CA ASN A 80 11.07 -2.37 5.22
C ASN A 80 9.80 -3.10 4.78
N SER A 81 8.70 -2.91 5.50
CA SER A 81 7.40 -3.49 5.10
C SER A 81 6.87 -2.83 3.82
N ALA A 82 7.01 -1.51 3.68
CA ALA A 82 6.65 -0.80 2.45
C ALA A 82 7.52 -1.23 1.28
N GLU A 83 8.84 -1.36 1.47
CA GLU A 83 9.78 -1.84 0.45
C GLU A 83 9.36 -3.23 -0.06
N LYS A 84 9.13 -4.18 0.83
CA LYS A 84 8.67 -5.54 0.45
C LYS A 84 7.35 -5.56 -0.31
N MET A 85 6.41 -4.68 0.06
CA MET A 85 5.14 -4.55 -0.66
C MET A 85 5.36 -4.02 -2.08
N LEU A 86 6.17 -2.97 -2.25
CA LEU A 86 6.46 -2.38 -3.57
C LEU A 86 7.27 -3.34 -4.45
N GLU A 87 8.25 -4.06 -3.89
CA GLU A 87 8.98 -5.11 -4.58
C GLU A 87 8.04 -6.23 -5.07
N ALA A 88 7.15 -6.73 -4.19
CA ALA A 88 6.19 -7.77 -4.56
C ALA A 88 5.21 -7.32 -5.66
N LEU A 89 4.82 -6.04 -5.67
CA LEU A 89 4.01 -5.47 -6.75
C LEU A 89 4.79 -5.39 -8.06
N GLU A 90 6.03 -4.90 -8.02
CA GLU A 90 6.88 -4.77 -9.20
C GLU A 90 7.14 -6.13 -9.85
N GLU A 91 7.54 -7.12 -9.07
CA GLU A 91 7.90 -8.45 -9.55
C GLU A 91 6.73 -9.22 -10.17
N LYS A 92 5.52 -9.08 -9.64
CA LYS A 92 4.40 -9.99 -9.93
C LYS A 92 3.19 -9.33 -10.58
N HIS A 93 3.04 -8.03 -10.42
CA HIS A 93 1.81 -7.34 -10.77
C HIS A 93 2.01 -6.10 -11.64
N CYS A 94 3.25 -5.71 -11.96
CA CYS A 94 3.52 -4.62 -12.89
C CYS A 94 3.61 -5.13 -14.34
N CYS A 95 2.99 -4.39 -15.25
CA CYS A 95 3.09 -4.60 -16.69
C CYS A 95 3.72 -3.36 -17.34
N TRP A 96 4.92 -3.52 -17.88
CA TRP A 96 5.67 -2.46 -18.53
C TRP A 96 5.42 -2.38 -20.04
N ASN A 97 4.42 -3.12 -20.54
CA ASN A 97 4.05 -3.07 -21.97
C ASN A 97 3.19 -1.83 -22.23
N ILE A 98 3.69 -0.91 -23.03
CA ILE A 98 3.03 0.35 -23.40
C ILE A 98 1.67 0.17 -24.13
N GLU A 99 1.45 -1.01 -24.70
CA GLU A 99 0.18 -1.35 -25.38
C GLU A 99 -0.94 -1.72 -24.39
N LYS A 100 -0.64 -1.85 -23.09
CA LYS A 100 -1.63 -2.18 -22.06
C LYS A 100 -1.95 -0.98 -21.21
N ASP A 101 -3.23 -0.89 -20.84
CA ASP A 101 -3.70 0.10 -19.89
C ASP A 101 -3.17 -0.20 -18.49
N GLY A 102 -2.63 0.84 -17.83
CA GLY A 102 -2.13 0.79 -16.46
C GLY A 102 -0.83 0.00 -16.29
N ILE A 103 0.00 0.45 -15.38
CA ILE A 103 1.23 -0.24 -14.98
C ILE A 103 0.90 -1.33 -13.97
N LEU A 104 0.14 -0.98 -12.93
CA LEU A 104 -0.22 -1.89 -11.85
C LEU A 104 -1.48 -2.68 -12.22
N GLN A 105 -1.32 -3.98 -12.38
CA GLN A 105 -2.38 -4.92 -12.71
C GLN A 105 -2.98 -5.54 -11.44
N ASN A 106 -4.12 -6.24 -11.59
CA ASN A 106 -4.75 -7.03 -10.53
C ASN A 106 -5.28 -6.21 -9.33
N GLY A 107 -5.69 -4.98 -9.56
CA GLY A 107 -6.54 -4.24 -8.63
C GLY A 107 -7.96 -4.79 -8.65
N SER A 108 -8.71 -4.65 -7.56
CA SER A 108 -10.10 -5.10 -7.48
C SER A 108 -10.95 -4.06 -6.75
N VAL A 109 -12.10 -3.74 -7.34
CA VAL A 109 -13.06 -2.79 -6.75
C VAL A 109 -14.07 -3.50 -5.85
N ALA A 110 -14.58 -4.65 -6.31
CA ALA A 110 -15.57 -5.44 -5.59
C ALA A 110 -15.54 -6.89 -6.07
N TYR A 111 -16.13 -7.81 -5.30
CA TYR A 111 -16.16 -9.24 -5.62
C TYR A 111 -16.96 -9.60 -6.89
N ASP A 112 -17.94 -8.80 -7.22
CA ASP A 112 -18.90 -9.06 -8.31
C ASP A 112 -18.60 -8.28 -9.59
N LYS A 113 -17.64 -7.36 -9.54
CA LYS A 113 -17.30 -6.53 -10.70
C LYS A 113 -15.90 -5.92 -10.56
N GLN A 114 -15.27 -5.69 -11.70
CA GLN A 114 -13.93 -5.07 -11.77
C GLN A 114 -12.92 -5.77 -10.85
N VAL A 115 -12.81 -7.08 -11.02
CA VAL A 115 -11.83 -7.93 -10.33
C VAL A 115 -10.61 -8.09 -11.23
N HIS A 116 -9.42 -7.95 -10.66
CA HIS A 116 -8.14 -8.10 -11.35
C HIS A 116 -8.00 -7.18 -12.58
N VAL A 117 -8.36 -5.92 -12.42
CA VAL A 117 -8.25 -4.88 -13.46
C VAL A 117 -7.18 -3.84 -13.08
N PRO A 118 -6.58 -3.13 -14.05
CA PRO A 118 -5.77 -1.97 -13.75
C PRO A 118 -6.65 -0.84 -13.21
N LEU A 119 -6.18 -0.18 -12.16
CA LEU A 119 -6.88 0.94 -11.52
C LEU A 119 -5.93 2.14 -11.46
N ILE A 120 -6.33 3.27 -12.05
CA ILE A 120 -5.48 4.47 -12.16
C ILE A 120 -4.92 4.95 -10.81
N TYR A 121 -5.70 4.84 -9.74
CA TYR A 121 -5.21 5.20 -8.42
C TYR A 121 -4.18 4.20 -7.86
N GLY A 122 -4.20 2.96 -8.34
CA GLY A 122 -3.16 1.97 -8.07
C GLY A 122 -1.82 2.40 -8.66
N ASP A 123 -1.81 2.83 -9.92
CA ASP A 123 -0.62 3.40 -10.59
C ASP A 123 -0.11 4.63 -9.87
N TYR A 124 -1.03 5.52 -9.46
CA TYR A 124 -0.67 6.72 -8.71
C TYR A 124 0.08 6.38 -7.41
N PHE A 125 -0.46 5.49 -6.57
CA PHE A 125 0.18 5.11 -5.31
C PHE A 125 1.46 4.30 -5.51
N LEU A 126 1.55 3.48 -6.56
CA LEU A 126 2.78 2.79 -6.92
C LEU A 126 3.91 3.79 -7.20
N VAL A 127 3.65 4.77 -8.07
CA VAL A 127 4.64 5.81 -8.42
C VAL A 127 4.99 6.67 -7.22
N GLU A 128 4.00 7.08 -6.42
CA GLU A 128 4.24 7.84 -5.18
C GLU A 128 5.15 7.07 -4.22
N GLY A 129 4.85 5.78 -3.97
CA GLY A 129 5.63 4.94 -3.08
C GLY A 129 7.09 4.80 -3.54
N ILE A 130 7.31 4.54 -4.83
CA ILE A 130 8.65 4.43 -5.42
C ILE A 130 9.41 5.76 -5.29
N LEU A 131 8.80 6.88 -5.65
CA LEU A 131 9.43 8.19 -5.55
C LEU A 131 9.81 8.53 -4.10
N ARG A 132 8.98 8.17 -3.13
CA ARG A 132 9.29 8.36 -1.70
C ARG A 132 10.48 7.51 -1.26
N LEU A 133 10.58 6.26 -1.68
CA LEU A 133 11.76 5.41 -1.40
C LEU A 133 13.04 5.99 -2.00
N MET A 134 12.95 6.60 -3.19
CA MET A 134 14.06 7.28 -3.85
C MET A 134 14.44 8.63 -3.22
N GLY A 135 13.72 9.08 -2.20
CA GLY A 135 13.90 10.42 -1.62
C GLY A 135 13.46 11.57 -2.55
N LYS A 136 12.65 11.28 -3.56
CA LYS A 136 12.15 12.24 -4.57
C LYS A 136 10.65 12.50 -4.45
N GLY A 137 10.02 11.96 -3.42
CA GLY A 137 8.59 12.13 -3.23
C GLY A 137 8.20 13.58 -3.00
N PHE A 138 7.11 14.00 -3.62
CA PHE A 138 6.44 15.25 -3.31
C PHE A 138 5.03 14.95 -2.82
N MET A 139 4.53 15.78 -1.93
CA MET A 139 3.19 15.62 -1.38
C MET A 139 2.21 16.44 -2.20
N ILE A 140 1.15 15.78 -2.66
CA ILE A 140 0.02 16.46 -3.32
C ILE A 140 -1.05 16.84 -2.29
N TRP A 141 -1.12 16.09 -1.22
CA TRP A 141 -2.09 16.26 -0.11
C TRP A 141 -1.49 17.03 1.05
#